data_8e933e3c254521e14b56ccd160f5506b
#
_entry.id   8e933e3c254521e14b56ccd160f5506b
#
_cell.length_a   1.000
_cell.length_b   1.000
_cell.length_c   1.000
_cell.angle_alpha   90.00
_cell.angle_beta   90.00
_cell.angle_gamma   90.00
#
_symmetry.space_group_name_H-M   'P 1'
#
loop_
_entity.id
_entity.type
_entity.pdbx_description
1 polymer ?
#
loop_
_entity_poly.entity_id
_entity_poly.type
_entity_poly.pdbx_seq_one_letter_code
_entity_poly.pdbx_strand_id
1 'polypeptide(L)'
;LPAAAYDIGVTNITNPVTGTLSNSETITIEIFNYGENDVSNFEVSYTVNGGAEVVETFTETLASGTTAEYSFAATADMSTVEAYYTIVASANLDGDEDAENDSYEIEIQHLNPYDAGVTAMISPTSGVSLTTAEQVTVEITNFGGATLTDFVITYEMNGTVVSETVAGPLEGNSTMQYTFTQTADLATPGTYSFTCYTSVDGDLSLIHI
;
A
#
# COMPACT_ATOMS: atom_id res chain seq x y z
N LEU A 1 1.68 39.04 12.10
CA LEU A 1 0.76 38.71 13.19
C LEU A 1 1.61 38.26 14.37
N PRO A 2 1.24 38.51 15.62
CA PRO A 2 1.88 37.88 16.77
C PRO A 2 1.71 36.37 16.61
N ALA A 3 2.66 35.58 17.14
CA ALA A 3 2.48 34.13 17.18
C ALA A 3 1.30 33.79 18.11
N ALA A 4 0.61 32.69 17.81
CA ALA A 4 -0.51 32.19 18.59
C ALA A 4 -0.01 31.78 19.98
N ALA A 5 -0.76 32.12 21.03
CA ALA A 5 -0.40 31.69 22.37
C ALA A 5 -0.67 30.20 22.56
N TYR A 6 -1.77 29.70 21.99
CA TYR A 6 -2.21 28.32 21.99
C TYR A 6 -2.63 27.93 20.58
N ASP A 7 -1.99 26.93 20.02
CA ASP A 7 -2.26 26.44 18.66
C ASP A 7 -1.59 25.06 18.52
N ILE A 8 -2.39 24.03 18.40
CA ILE A 8 -1.93 22.66 18.13
C ILE A 8 -2.57 22.14 16.86
N GLY A 9 -1.88 21.27 16.14
CA GLY A 9 -2.46 20.67 14.94
C GLY A 9 -2.03 19.23 14.75
N VAL A 10 -2.89 18.44 14.10
CA VAL A 10 -2.55 17.10 13.64
C VAL A 10 -1.83 17.23 12.32
N THR A 11 -0.57 16.83 12.28
CA THR A 11 0.29 16.95 11.09
C THR A 11 0.31 15.70 10.23
N ASN A 12 0.00 14.55 10.84
CA ASN A 12 0.01 13.28 10.12
C ASN A 12 -0.79 12.20 10.88
N ILE A 13 -1.23 11.18 10.12
CA ILE A 13 -1.67 9.89 10.66
C ILE A 13 -0.63 8.88 10.18
N THR A 14 0.22 8.42 11.10
CA THR A 14 1.39 7.60 10.78
C THR A 14 1.06 6.11 10.70
N ASN A 15 -0.04 5.69 11.34
CA ASN A 15 -0.53 4.31 11.31
C ASN A 15 -2.06 4.29 11.44
N PRO A 16 -2.74 3.36 10.73
CA PRO A 16 -2.24 2.38 9.78
C PRO A 16 -1.92 2.98 8.40
N VAL A 17 -1.26 2.21 7.55
CA VAL A 17 -0.99 2.55 6.15
C VAL A 17 -1.66 1.53 5.22
N THR A 18 -1.83 1.88 3.95
CA THR A 18 -2.31 0.91 2.94
C THR A 18 -1.49 -0.38 2.98
N GLY A 19 -2.17 -1.51 3.07
CA GLY A 19 -1.55 -2.83 3.22
C GLY A 19 -2.55 -3.89 3.65
N THR A 20 -2.06 -5.02 4.14
CA THR A 20 -2.92 -6.02 4.77
C THR A 20 -3.31 -5.55 6.15
N LEU A 21 -4.57 -5.16 6.31
CA LEU A 21 -5.13 -4.63 7.55
C LEU A 21 -5.89 -5.71 8.33
N SER A 22 -6.19 -5.44 9.60
CA SER A 22 -6.84 -6.35 10.51
C SER A 22 -8.14 -5.77 11.10
N ASN A 23 -8.79 -6.53 11.96
CA ASN A 23 -9.94 -6.05 12.73
C ASN A 23 -9.54 -5.27 14.01
N SER A 24 -8.25 -4.94 14.17
CA SER A 24 -7.72 -4.32 15.40
C SER A 24 -6.54 -3.40 15.07
N GLU A 25 -6.74 -2.47 14.12
CA GLU A 25 -5.71 -1.50 13.74
C GLU A 25 -5.61 -0.38 14.78
N THR A 26 -4.37 -0.12 15.22
CA THR A 26 -4.09 1.03 16.09
C THR A 26 -3.94 2.28 15.24
N ILE A 27 -4.68 3.34 15.58
CA ILE A 27 -4.49 4.65 14.97
C ILE A 27 -3.37 5.37 15.72
N THR A 28 -2.38 5.88 14.98
CA THR A 28 -1.30 6.71 15.52
C THR A 28 -1.25 8.01 14.76
N ILE A 29 -1.22 9.11 15.50
CA ILE A 29 -1.19 10.47 14.95
C ILE A 29 0.06 11.21 15.40
N GLU A 30 0.47 12.18 14.61
CA GLU A 30 1.51 13.13 14.94
C GLU A 30 0.87 14.49 15.18
N ILE A 31 1.17 15.10 16.34
CA ILE A 31 0.63 16.38 16.77
C ILE A 31 1.79 17.37 16.93
N PHE A 32 1.64 18.56 16.40
CA PHE A 32 2.63 19.63 16.54
C PHE A 32 2.04 20.80 17.34
N ASN A 33 2.83 21.37 18.22
CA ASN A 33 2.46 22.59 18.96
C ASN A 33 3.03 23.83 18.26
N TYR A 34 2.17 24.56 17.56
CA TYR A 34 2.50 25.81 16.87
C TYR A 34 2.49 27.04 17.80
N GLY A 35 1.86 26.88 18.98
CA GLY A 35 1.72 27.96 19.97
C GLY A 35 3.03 28.28 20.70
N GLU A 36 3.03 29.42 21.39
CA GLU A 36 4.18 29.85 22.21
C GLU A 36 4.23 29.18 23.59
N ASN A 37 3.13 28.56 24.05
CA ASN A 37 3.03 27.92 25.35
C ASN A 37 3.07 26.40 25.26
N ASP A 38 3.67 25.76 26.26
CA ASP A 38 3.55 24.32 26.46
C ASP A 38 2.10 23.96 26.78
N VAL A 39 1.60 22.83 26.23
CA VAL A 39 0.23 22.37 26.41
C VAL A 39 0.17 20.94 26.92
N SER A 40 -0.90 20.57 27.58
CA SER A 40 -1.17 19.19 28.03
C SER A 40 -2.66 19.03 28.36
N ASN A 41 -3.10 17.78 28.53
CA ASN A 41 -4.48 17.44 28.93
C ASN A 41 -5.53 17.98 27.96
N PHE A 42 -5.30 17.83 26.66
CA PHE A 42 -6.25 18.15 25.61
C PHE A 42 -6.84 16.89 24.98
N GLU A 43 -7.98 17.03 24.34
CA GLU A 43 -8.64 15.89 23.67
C GLU A 43 -7.99 15.60 22.32
N VAL A 44 -7.88 14.30 22.01
CA VAL A 44 -7.55 13.79 20.68
C VAL A 44 -8.64 12.84 20.26
N SER A 45 -8.98 12.84 18.97
CA SER A 45 -10.03 11.97 18.48
C SER A 45 -9.74 11.44 17.08
N TYR A 46 -10.43 10.37 16.71
CA TYR A 46 -10.50 9.94 15.32
C TYR A 46 -11.87 9.38 14.95
N THR A 47 -12.18 9.42 13.66
CA THR A 47 -13.28 8.69 13.04
C THR A 47 -12.76 7.85 11.88
N VAL A 48 -13.47 6.75 11.57
CA VAL A 48 -13.23 5.94 10.37
C VAL A 48 -14.51 5.93 9.54
N ASN A 49 -14.40 6.30 8.25
CA ASN A 49 -15.52 6.38 7.31
C ASN A 49 -16.71 7.21 7.84
N GLY A 50 -16.44 8.28 8.60
CA GLY A 50 -17.47 9.10 9.22
C GLY A 50 -18.32 8.36 10.26
N GLY A 51 -17.82 7.26 10.82
CA GLY A 51 -18.45 6.49 11.89
C GLY A 51 -18.42 7.19 13.24
N ALA A 52 -18.60 6.40 14.31
CA ALA A 52 -18.55 6.94 15.68
C ALA A 52 -17.15 7.49 15.99
N GLU A 53 -17.12 8.65 16.63
CA GLU A 53 -15.89 9.27 17.08
C GLU A 53 -15.33 8.53 18.31
N VAL A 54 -14.04 8.22 18.27
CA VAL A 54 -13.27 7.75 19.41
C VAL A 54 -12.53 8.94 19.99
N VAL A 55 -12.71 9.22 21.28
CA VAL A 55 -12.11 10.38 21.98
C VAL A 55 -11.26 9.86 23.12
N GLU A 56 -10.02 10.32 23.18
CA GLU A 56 -9.07 10.06 24.28
C GLU A 56 -8.40 11.39 24.71
N THR A 57 -7.59 11.36 25.74
CA THR A 57 -6.90 12.54 26.24
C THR A 57 -5.40 12.39 26.12
N PHE A 58 -4.75 13.33 25.45
CA PHE A 58 -3.29 13.50 25.49
C PHE A 58 -2.91 14.12 26.83
N THR A 59 -2.24 13.35 27.69
CA THR A 59 -1.94 13.78 29.07
C THR A 59 -0.52 14.28 29.29
N GLU A 60 0.38 14.01 28.35
CA GLU A 60 1.77 14.45 28.43
C GLU A 60 1.89 15.96 28.16
N THR A 61 3.07 16.53 28.41
CA THR A 61 3.35 17.91 28.03
C THR A 61 3.93 17.93 26.62
N LEU A 62 3.25 18.65 25.72
CA LEU A 62 3.72 18.98 24.38
C LEU A 62 4.32 20.39 24.41
N ALA A 63 5.65 20.47 24.40
CA ALA A 63 6.35 21.75 24.47
C ALA A 63 6.13 22.59 23.20
N SER A 64 6.17 23.91 23.33
CA SER A 64 6.11 24.84 22.20
C SER A 64 7.13 24.48 21.13
N GLY A 65 6.70 24.43 19.85
CA GLY A 65 7.54 24.15 18.68
C GLY A 65 8.01 22.70 18.58
N THR A 66 7.37 21.75 19.27
CA THR A 66 7.71 20.34 19.22
C THR A 66 6.57 19.48 18.70
N THR A 67 6.94 18.28 18.26
CA THR A 67 6.03 17.22 17.81
C THR A 67 5.93 16.11 18.86
N ALA A 68 4.76 15.50 18.98
CA ALA A 68 4.56 14.25 19.71
C ALA A 68 3.74 13.27 18.87
N GLU A 69 4.02 11.97 19.01
CA GLU A 69 3.15 10.91 18.51
C GLU A 69 2.16 10.50 19.61
N TYR A 70 0.92 10.19 19.20
CA TYR A 70 -0.09 9.61 20.06
C TYR A 70 -0.71 8.39 19.40
N SER A 71 -0.67 7.25 20.11
CA SER A 71 -1.32 6.02 19.69
C SER A 71 -2.57 5.80 20.52
N PHE A 72 -3.71 5.72 19.85
CA PHE A 72 -4.99 5.46 20.52
C PHE A 72 -5.03 4.06 21.14
N ALA A 73 -5.60 3.94 22.32
CA ALA A 73 -5.81 2.68 22.99
C ALA A 73 -6.95 1.88 22.34
N ALA A 74 -7.98 2.57 21.85
CA ALA A 74 -9.06 1.97 21.09
C ALA A 74 -8.59 1.69 19.64
N THR A 75 -8.90 0.50 19.15
CA THR A 75 -8.53 0.06 17.81
C THR A 75 -9.71 0.15 16.84
N ALA A 76 -9.42 0.18 15.54
CA ALA A 76 -10.41 0.22 14.48
C ALA A 76 -10.45 -1.11 13.71
N ASP A 77 -11.64 -1.57 13.33
CA ASP A 77 -11.82 -2.72 12.43
C ASP A 77 -11.69 -2.25 10.98
N MET A 78 -10.62 -2.72 10.32
CA MET A 78 -10.31 -2.45 8.92
C MET A 78 -10.10 -3.76 8.13
N SER A 79 -10.78 -4.84 8.56
CA SER A 79 -10.57 -6.19 8.04
C SER A 79 -11.24 -6.49 6.70
N THR A 80 -12.08 -5.59 6.17
CA THR A 80 -12.72 -5.81 4.86
C THR A 80 -11.72 -5.63 3.75
N VAL A 81 -11.37 -6.74 3.08
CA VAL A 81 -10.40 -6.75 1.97
C VAL A 81 -10.90 -5.87 0.81
N GLU A 82 -9.98 -5.17 0.16
CA GLU A 82 -10.19 -4.21 -0.93
C GLU A 82 -11.00 -2.96 -0.55
N ALA A 83 -11.43 -2.84 0.71
CA ALA A 83 -12.12 -1.66 1.17
C ALA A 83 -11.15 -0.48 1.35
N TYR A 84 -11.66 0.72 1.10
CA TYR A 84 -11.02 1.97 1.44
C TYR A 84 -11.51 2.46 2.79
N TYR A 85 -10.62 3.05 3.56
CA TYR A 85 -10.89 3.62 4.87
C TYR A 85 -10.40 5.06 4.89
N THR A 86 -11.34 5.98 5.05
CA THR A 86 -11.03 7.39 5.32
C THR A 86 -10.90 7.55 6.83
N ILE A 87 -9.74 7.98 7.30
CA ILE A 87 -9.46 8.26 8.70
C ILE A 87 -9.32 9.76 8.84
N VAL A 88 -10.11 10.34 9.73
CA VAL A 88 -9.98 11.75 10.13
C VAL A 88 -9.59 11.76 11.59
N ALA A 89 -8.47 12.39 11.92
CA ALA A 89 -8.01 12.58 13.28
C ALA A 89 -8.00 14.07 13.64
N SER A 90 -8.28 14.38 14.90
CA SER A 90 -8.33 15.75 15.39
C SER A 90 -7.69 15.88 16.75
N ALA A 91 -7.14 17.06 17.02
CA ALA A 91 -6.69 17.51 18.34
C ALA A 91 -7.50 18.75 18.76
N ASN A 92 -8.03 18.75 19.96
CA ASN A 92 -8.92 19.81 20.43
C ASN A 92 -8.38 20.40 21.73
N LEU A 93 -7.83 21.60 21.64
CA LEU A 93 -7.28 22.36 22.76
C LEU A 93 -8.18 23.54 23.08
N ASP A 94 -8.59 23.68 24.34
CA ASP A 94 -9.39 24.85 24.77
C ASP A 94 -8.58 26.14 24.59
N GLY A 95 -9.11 27.05 23.80
CA GLY A 95 -8.47 28.32 23.48
C GLY A 95 -7.48 28.25 22.29
N ASP A 96 -7.52 27.21 21.48
CA ASP A 96 -6.81 27.14 20.21
C ASP A 96 -7.16 28.33 19.31
N GLU A 97 -6.15 28.94 18.70
CA GLU A 97 -6.29 30.15 17.89
C GLU A 97 -6.36 29.87 16.37
N ASP A 98 -6.09 28.63 15.91
CA ASP A 98 -6.14 28.22 14.51
C ASP A 98 -6.79 26.85 14.31
N ALA A 99 -8.11 26.82 14.25
CA ALA A 99 -8.88 25.59 14.06
C ALA A 99 -8.73 24.97 12.63
N GLU A 100 -7.99 25.59 11.72
CA GLU A 100 -7.81 25.04 10.35
C GLU A 100 -6.80 23.89 10.32
N ASN A 101 -5.91 23.81 11.31
CA ASN A 101 -4.89 22.76 11.42
C ASN A 101 -5.23 21.65 12.42
N ASP A 102 -6.35 21.76 13.17
CA ASP A 102 -6.76 20.82 14.22
C ASP A 102 -6.98 19.40 13.71
N SER A 103 -7.25 19.22 12.43
CA SER A 103 -7.58 17.91 11.87
C SER A 103 -6.73 17.53 10.66
N TYR A 104 -6.53 16.23 10.51
CA TYR A 104 -5.83 15.62 9.37
C TYR A 104 -6.61 14.42 8.86
N GLU A 105 -6.68 14.27 7.53
CA GLU A 105 -7.40 13.19 6.86
C GLU A 105 -6.45 12.40 5.96
N ILE A 106 -6.58 11.06 6.00
CA ILE A 106 -5.96 10.16 5.02
C ILE A 106 -7.00 9.17 4.51
N GLU A 107 -6.77 8.66 3.31
CA GLU A 107 -7.44 7.47 2.79
C GLU A 107 -6.41 6.35 2.63
N ILE A 108 -6.71 5.17 3.19
CA ILE A 108 -5.90 3.96 3.07
C ILE A 108 -6.76 2.81 2.52
N GLN A 109 -6.11 1.79 1.97
CA GLN A 109 -6.79 0.61 1.44
C GLN A 109 -6.31 -0.66 2.13
N HIS A 110 -7.26 -1.55 2.46
CA HIS A 110 -6.93 -2.94 2.80
C HIS A 110 -6.69 -3.73 1.53
N LEU A 111 -5.44 -4.03 1.22
CA LEU A 111 -5.07 -4.81 0.05
C LEU A 111 -5.37 -6.29 0.26
N ASN A 112 -5.80 -6.97 -0.82
CA ASN A 112 -5.77 -8.43 -0.83
C ASN A 112 -4.32 -8.88 -0.49
N PRO A 113 -4.12 -9.80 0.45
CA PRO A 113 -2.78 -10.26 0.78
C PRO A 113 -2.07 -10.90 -0.42
N TYR A 114 -2.81 -11.59 -1.30
CA TYR A 114 -2.27 -12.33 -2.44
C TYR A 114 -2.95 -11.88 -3.74
N ASP A 115 -2.24 -11.11 -4.54
CA ASP A 115 -2.68 -10.65 -5.86
C ASP A 115 -1.45 -10.34 -6.70
N ALA A 116 -1.20 -11.15 -7.73
CA ALA A 116 -0.09 -10.92 -8.63
C ALA A 116 -0.48 -11.15 -10.09
N GLY A 117 0.09 -10.35 -10.96
CA GLY A 117 -0.16 -10.45 -12.38
C GLY A 117 1.04 -10.12 -13.24
N VAL A 118 1.02 -10.64 -14.46
CA VAL A 118 1.96 -10.22 -15.49
C VAL A 118 1.47 -8.92 -16.09
N THR A 119 2.28 -7.87 -15.99
CA THR A 119 1.92 -6.51 -16.43
C THR A 119 2.52 -6.12 -17.76
N ALA A 120 3.61 -6.78 -18.18
CA ALA A 120 4.21 -6.56 -19.49
C ALA A 120 4.99 -7.78 -19.99
N MET A 121 5.04 -7.93 -21.31
CA MET A 121 6.00 -8.76 -21.98
C MET A 121 7.17 -7.91 -22.47
N ILE A 122 8.36 -8.16 -21.96
CA ILE A 122 9.57 -7.39 -22.26
C ILE A 122 10.28 -7.95 -23.49
N SER A 123 10.36 -9.28 -23.57
CA SER A 123 10.90 -10.02 -24.71
C SER A 123 10.19 -11.36 -24.93
N PRO A 124 10.17 -11.90 -26.15
CA PRO A 124 10.72 -11.34 -27.38
C PRO A 124 9.89 -10.17 -27.91
N THR A 125 10.52 -9.32 -28.72
CA THR A 125 9.84 -8.28 -29.50
C THR A 125 9.80 -8.68 -30.98
N SER A 126 8.84 -8.14 -31.74
CA SER A 126 8.76 -8.39 -33.18
C SER A 126 10.05 -8.02 -33.89
N GLY A 127 10.54 -8.88 -34.77
CA GLY A 127 11.80 -8.70 -35.47
C GLY A 127 11.90 -9.52 -36.77
N VAL A 128 12.89 -9.19 -37.58
CA VAL A 128 13.12 -9.86 -38.88
C VAL A 128 14.14 -11.01 -38.79
N SER A 129 14.76 -11.23 -37.63
CA SER A 129 15.86 -12.22 -37.46
C SER A 129 15.68 -12.94 -36.11
N LEU A 130 14.46 -13.39 -35.81
CA LEU A 130 14.19 -14.21 -34.64
C LEU A 130 14.77 -15.60 -34.82
N THR A 131 15.18 -16.22 -33.72
CA THR A 131 15.93 -17.47 -33.69
C THR A 131 15.13 -18.63 -33.07
N THR A 132 15.73 -19.79 -32.99
CA THR A 132 15.17 -20.96 -32.26
C THR A 132 15.32 -20.86 -30.75
N ALA A 133 15.93 -19.77 -30.22
CA ALA A 133 16.27 -19.64 -28.80
C ALA A 133 16.06 -18.20 -28.30
N GLU A 134 14.87 -17.66 -28.54
CA GLU A 134 14.50 -16.33 -28.04
C GLU A 134 14.21 -16.39 -26.55
N GLN A 135 14.80 -15.42 -25.83
CA GLN A 135 14.52 -15.25 -24.39
C GLN A 135 13.12 -14.70 -24.17
N VAL A 136 12.38 -15.34 -23.27
CA VAL A 136 11.07 -14.84 -22.81
C VAL A 136 11.27 -14.15 -21.48
N THR A 137 10.98 -12.84 -21.44
CA THR A 137 11.07 -12.00 -20.23
C THR A 137 9.77 -11.27 -20.04
N VAL A 138 9.26 -11.32 -18.83
CA VAL A 138 8.02 -10.63 -18.44
C VAL A 138 8.26 -9.72 -17.24
N GLU A 139 7.39 -8.76 -17.06
CA GLU A 139 7.28 -7.98 -15.84
C GLU A 139 6.12 -8.52 -15.01
N ILE A 140 6.36 -8.74 -13.72
CA ILE A 140 5.39 -9.23 -12.76
C ILE A 140 5.20 -8.15 -11.71
N THR A 141 3.95 -7.84 -11.39
CA THR A 141 3.59 -6.93 -10.29
C THR A 141 2.85 -7.71 -9.22
N ASN A 142 3.26 -7.53 -7.97
CA ASN A 142 2.51 -7.93 -6.80
C ASN A 142 1.60 -6.76 -6.39
N PHE A 143 0.30 -6.89 -6.62
CA PHE A 143 -0.73 -5.91 -6.23
C PHE A 143 -1.19 -6.15 -4.79
N GLY A 144 -0.87 -7.33 -4.23
CA GLY A 144 -1.22 -7.71 -2.88
C GLY A 144 -0.37 -7.06 -1.81
N GLY A 145 -0.82 -7.16 -0.55
CA GLY A 145 -0.09 -6.62 0.60
C GLY A 145 1.01 -7.54 1.14
N ALA A 146 0.94 -8.85 0.84
CA ALA A 146 1.90 -9.82 1.34
C ALA A 146 3.09 -9.99 0.39
N THR A 147 4.26 -10.29 0.94
CA THR A 147 5.42 -10.72 0.15
C THR A 147 5.18 -12.09 -0.46
N LEU A 148 5.41 -12.24 -1.76
CA LEU A 148 5.27 -13.50 -2.49
C LEU A 148 6.62 -14.21 -2.63
N THR A 149 6.61 -15.53 -2.37
CA THR A 149 7.73 -16.45 -2.60
C THR A 149 7.21 -17.73 -3.22
N ASP A 150 8.06 -18.41 -3.97
CA ASP A 150 7.81 -19.75 -4.53
C ASP A 150 6.49 -19.86 -5.33
N PHE A 151 6.10 -18.80 -6.04
CA PHE A 151 4.91 -18.78 -6.88
C PHE A 151 5.23 -19.19 -8.33
N VAL A 152 4.21 -19.64 -9.07
CA VAL A 152 4.37 -20.11 -10.43
C VAL A 152 4.12 -19.00 -11.43
N ILE A 153 4.99 -18.89 -12.43
CA ILE A 153 4.82 -18.08 -13.64
C ILE A 153 4.74 -18.99 -14.87
N THR A 154 3.82 -18.68 -15.76
CA THR A 154 3.60 -19.48 -16.97
C THR A 154 3.54 -18.56 -18.19
N TYR A 155 4.15 -18.99 -19.29
CA TYR A 155 3.77 -18.53 -20.61
C TYR A 155 3.23 -19.67 -21.48
N GLU A 156 2.28 -19.36 -22.31
CA GLU A 156 1.77 -20.22 -23.36
C GLU A 156 2.05 -19.56 -24.72
N MET A 157 2.62 -20.32 -25.64
CA MET A 157 2.89 -19.88 -27.00
C MET A 157 2.41 -20.94 -27.98
N ASN A 158 1.40 -20.63 -28.78
CA ASN A 158 0.84 -21.51 -29.81
C ASN A 158 0.55 -22.95 -29.30
N GLY A 159 0.08 -23.08 -28.05
CA GLY A 159 -0.23 -24.37 -27.41
C GLY A 159 0.95 -25.02 -26.69
N THR A 160 2.16 -24.46 -26.75
CA THR A 160 3.28 -24.87 -25.90
C THR A 160 3.22 -24.14 -24.59
N VAL A 161 3.16 -24.84 -23.48
CA VAL A 161 3.07 -24.27 -22.10
C VAL A 161 4.41 -24.47 -21.40
N VAL A 162 4.93 -23.40 -20.84
CA VAL A 162 6.16 -23.40 -20.03
C VAL A 162 5.86 -22.75 -18.69
N SER A 163 6.07 -23.51 -17.62
CA SER A 163 5.84 -23.04 -16.25
C SER A 163 7.12 -23.15 -15.43
N GLU A 164 7.44 -22.13 -14.69
CA GLU A 164 8.61 -22.07 -13.80
C GLU A 164 8.22 -21.49 -12.45
N THR A 165 9.01 -21.77 -11.41
CA THR A 165 8.81 -21.24 -10.08
C THR A 165 9.68 -20.00 -9.88
N VAL A 166 9.07 -18.90 -9.48
CA VAL A 166 9.76 -17.69 -9.05
C VAL A 166 10.01 -17.78 -7.56
N ALA A 167 11.27 -17.92 -7.16
CA ALA A 167 11.64 -18.03 -5.75
C ALA A 167 11.32 -16.75 -4.95
N GLY A 168 11.30 -15.59 -5.59
CA GLY A 168 11.09 -14.31 -4.93
C GLY A 168 12.31 -13.83 -4.13
N PRO A 169 12.15 -12.97 -3.09
CA PRO A 169 10.88 -12.36 -2.70
C PRO A 169 10.39 -11.31 -3.70
N LEU A 170 9.08 -11.21 -3.85
CA LEU A 170 8.41 -10.09 -4.51
C LEU A 170 7.53 -9.39 -3.47
N GLU A 171 8.00 -8.25 -2.98
CA GLU A 171 7.35 -7.50 -1.92
C GLU A 171 5.97 -6.97 -2.36
N GLY A 172 5.08 -6.72 -1.40
CA GLY A 172 3.78 -6.10 -1.67
C GLY A 172 3.93 -4.76 -2.40
N ASN A 173 3.05 -4.48 -3.34
CA ASN A 173 3.08 -3.28 -4.19
C ASN A 173 4.38 -3.06 -4.96
N SER A 174 5.10 -4.13 -5.29
CA SER A 174 6.36 -4.04 -6.02
C SER A 174 6.30 -4.80 -7.35
N THR A 175 7.30 -4.55 -8.19
CA THR A 175 7.42 -5.10 -9.53
C THR A 175 8.78 -5.75 -9.70
N MET A 176 8.85 -6.87 -10.44
CA MET A 176 10.09 -7.51 -10.83
C MET A 176 10.05 -7.98 -12.29
N GLN A 177 11.22 -8.09 -12.91
CA GLN A 177 11.34 -8.78 -14.20
C GLN A 177 11.77 -10.23 -13.99
N TYR A 178 11.13 -11.14 -14.70
CA TYR A 178 11.47 -12.54 -14.71
C TYR A 178 11.79 -13.00 -16.13
N THR A 179 12.95 -13.63 -16.29
CA THR A 179 13.37 -14.24 -17.56
C THR A 179 13.29 -15.76 -17.41
N PHE A 180 12.46 -16.38 -18.25
CA PHE A 180 12.34 -17.84 -18.27
C PHE A 180 13.66 -18.50 -18.66
N THR A 181 13.94 -19.63 -18.04
CA THR A 181 15.13 -20.48 -18.41
C THR A 181 14.92 -21.16 -19.72
N GLN A 182 13.68 -21.54 -20.04
CA GLN A 182 13.32 -22.13 -21.34
C GLN A 182 13.06 -21.03 -22.38
N THR A 183 13.75 -21.15 -23.51
CA THR A 183 13.61 -20.22 -24.64
C THR A 183 12.47 -20.60 -25.57
N ALA A 184 12.00 -19.65 -26.37
CA ALA A 184 10.99 -19.87 -27.41
C ALA A 184 11.62 -20.00 -28.81
N ASP A 185 11.14 -20.95 -29.61
CA ASP A 185 11.53 -21.08 -31.03
C ASP A 185 10.64 -20.18 -31.90
N LEU A 186 11.22 -19.10 -32.40
CA LEU A 186 10.55 -18.12 -33.27
C LEU A 186 11.23 -18.01 -34.64
N ALA A 187 12.03 -18.99 -35.05
CA ALA A 187 12.81 -18.94 -36.27
C ALA A 187 11.94 -18.99 -37.54
N THR A 188 10.76 -19.61 -37.48
CA THR A 188 9.84 -19.65 -38.61
C THR A 188 9.09 -18.32 -38.75
N PRO A 189 9.18 -17.62 -39.90
CA PRO A 189 8.39 -16.42 -40.07
C PRO A 189 6.89 -16.62 -39.88
N GLY A 190 6.26 -15.85 -39.02
CA GLY A 190 4.83 -15.99 -38.72
C GLY A 190 4.40 -15.06 -37.60
N THR A 191 3.15 -15.27 -37.15
CA THR A 191 2.61 -14.57 -35.97
C THR A 191 2.63 -15.54 -34.80
N TYR A 192 3.18 -15.10 -33.68
CA TYR A 192 3.21 -15.85 -32.43
C TYR A 192 2.37 -15.10 -31.39
N SER A 193 1.45 -15.83 -30.76
CA SER A 193 0.66 -15.31 -29.66
C SER A 193 1.20 -15.85 -28.36
N PHE A 194 1.46 -14.97 -27.43
CA PHE A 194 1.86 -15.32 -26.07
C PHE A 194 0.72 -14.97 -25.10
N THR A 195 0.46 -15.89 -24.18
CA THR A 195 -0.35 -15.63 -23.00
C THR A 195 0.51 -15.86 -21.77
N CYS A 196 0.66 -14.88 -20.90
CA CYS A 196 1.49 -14.98 -19.72
C CYS A 196 0.64 -14.74 -18.47
N TYR A 197 0.84 -15.56 -17.44
CA TYR A 197 0.08 -15.45 -16.19
C TYR A 197 0.86 -15.99 -15.00
N THR A 198 0.50 -15.48 -13.82
CA THR A 198 0.95 -15.99 -12.51
C THR A 198 -0.06 -16.98 -11.96
N SER A 199 0.40 -17.85 -11.06
CA SER A 199 -0.45 -18.67 -10.21
C SER A 199 0.07 -18.57 -8.77
N VAL A 200 -0.70 -17.87 -7.94
CA VAL A 200 -0.42 -17.65 -6.53
C VAL A 200 -1.57 -18.26 -5.73
N ASP A 201 -1.26 -19.04 -4.71
CA ASP A 201 -2.28 -19.65 -3.88
C ASP A 201 -2.99 -18.56 -3.05
N GLY A 202 -4.32 -18.52 -3.14
CA GLY A 202 -5.13 -17.47 -2.51
C GLY A 202 -5.33 -16.20 -3.36
N ASP A 203 -4.75 -16.12 -4.55
CA ASP A 203 -5.03 -15.05 -5.50
C ASP A 203 -6.46 -15.22 -6.05
N LEU A 204 -7.28 -14.18 -5.91
CA LEU A 204 -8.66 -14.14 -6.40
C LEU A 204 -8.79 -13.43 -7.74
N SER A 205 -7.74 -12.73 -8.19
CA SER A 205 -7.70 -12.04 -9.48
C SER A 205 -6.86 -12.82 -10.47
N LEU A 206 -7.34 -12.90 -11.72
CA LEU A 206 -6.59 -13.50 -12.84
C LEU A 206 -6.23 -12.39 -13.81
N ILE A 207 -5.05 -11.78 -13.63
CA ILE A 207 -4.52 -10.79 -14.58
C ILE A 207 -3.65 -11.52 -15.59
N HIS A 208 -4.10 -11.53 -16.83
CA HIS A 208 -3.40 -12.15 -17.96
C HIS A 208 -3.04 -11.10 -19.01
N ILE A 209 -1.90 -11.27 -19.67
CA ILE A 209 -1.48 -10.52 -20.86
C ILE A 209 -1.28 -11.47 -22.04
#